data_5b3dbb790d4a068ba38cf4e75d567605
#
_entry.id   5b3dbb790d4a068ba38cf4e75d567605
#
_cell.length_a   1.000
_cell.length_b   1.000
_cell.length_c   1.000
_cell.angle_alpha   90.00
_cell.angle_beta   90.00
_cell.angle_gamma   90.00
#
_symmetry.space_group_name_H-M   'P 1'
#
loop_
_entity.id
_entity.type
_entity.pdbx_description
1 polymer ?
#
loop_
_entity_poly.entity_id
_entity_poly.type
_entity_poly.pdbx_seq_one_letter_code
_entity_poly.pdbx_strand_id
1 'polypeptide(L)'
;MIWPPGAGFILGHRVLRLGPAAVTNAPGIAGSLCGGSLDFARGDGGMVKRLHLGRASEAGVLAASLAADGFEGPRTVLEGEFGFLKVFCTKWDDSELTRGLGEAFVVSTTVLKRYPCHATAHAAVRAVRDLQAEHGFSGPQVEAITVTGTERIVERRQPWQ
;
A
#
# COMPACT_ATOMS: atom_id res chain seq x y z
N MET A 1 0.39 -6.66 -1.18
CA MET A 1 -1.05 -6.72 -0.83
C MET A 1 -1.42 -5.45 -0.10
N ILE A 2 -2.63 -4.94 -0.30
CA ILE A 2 -3.12 -3.73 0.33
C ILE A 2 -4.22 -4.12 1.32
N TRP A 3 -4.13 -3.62 2.54
CA TRP A 3 -5.04 -3.92 3.62
C TRP A 3 -6.21 -2.92 3.67
N PRO A 4 -7.44 -3.30 3.25
CA PRO A 4 -8.60 -2.42 3.22
C PRO A 4 -9.18 -2.02 4.59
N PRO A 5 -9.10 -2.84 5.65
CA PRO A 5 -9.82 -2.60 6.89
C PRO A 5 -9.54 -1.27 7.59
N GLY A 6 -8.34 -0.72 7.42
CA GLY A 6 -7.99 0.55 8.04
C GLY A 6 -8.91 1.70 7.64
N ALA A 7 -9.25 1.81 6.36
CA ALA A 7 -10.18 2.84 5.88
C ALA A 7 -11.60 2.62 6.42
N GLY A 8 -12.07 1.36 6.47
CA GLY A 8 -13.39 1.02 7.00
C GLY A 8 -13.50 1.29 8.50
N PHE A 9 -12.46 0.97 9.26
CA PHE A 9 -12.42 1.25 10.70
C PHE A 9 -12.51 2.76 10.99
N ILE A 10 -11.69 3.57 10.29
CA ILE A 10 -11.67 5.01 10.50
C ILE A 10 -13.03 5.62 10.10
N LEU A 11 -13.57 5.25 8.95
CA LEU A 11 -14.86 5.75 8.49
C LEU A 11 -15.99 5.36 9.44
N GLY A 12 -16.06 4.09 9.82
CA GLY A 12 -17.08 3.59 10.74
C GLY A 12 -17.03 4.31 12.08
N HIS A 13 -15.87 4.41 12.69
CA HIS A 13 -15.73 5.00 14.01
C HIS A 13 -15.87 6.53 14.00
N ARG A 14 -15.20 7.22 13.07
CA ARG A 14 -15.11 8.70 13.10
C ARG A 14 -16.24 9.40 12.36
N VAL A 15 -16.70 8.87 11.27
CA VAL A 15 -17.71 9.53 10.42
C VAL A 15 -19.10 9.01 10.74
N LEU A 16 -19.29 7.69 10.71
CA LEU A 16 -20.59 7.06 10.94
C LEU A 16 -20.91 6.90 12.44
N ARG A 17 -19.93 7.09 13.33
CA ARG A 17 -20.10 6.97 14.81
C ARG A 17 -20.72 5.65 15.22
N LEU A 18 -20.31 4.56 14.59
CA LEU A 18 -20.82 3.23 14.87
C LEU A 18 -20.50 2.78 16.30
N GLY A 19 -21.42 2.02 16.89
CA GLY A 19 -21.20 1.38 18.17
C GLY A 19 -20.11 0.28 18.10
N PRO A 20 -19.59 -0.20 19.25
CA PRO A 20 -18.46 -1.12 19.32
C PRO A 20 -18.63 -2.40 18.48
N ALA A 21 -19.83 -2.97 18.46
CA ALA A 21 -20.12 -4.19 17.68
C ALA A 21 -19.94 -3.94 16.18
N ALA A 22 -20.53 -2.89 15.63
CA ALA A 22 -20.44 -2.54 14.22
C ALA A 22 -19.01 -2.14 13.84
N VAL A 23 -18.29 -1.42 14.73
CA VAL A 23 -16.87 -1.08 14.53
C VAL A 23 -16.00 -2.34 14.46
N THR A 24 -16.34 -3.42 15.17
CA THR A 24 -15.64 -4.71 15.10
C THR A 24 -16.01 -5.46 13.82
N ASN A 25 -17.25 -5.39 13.38
CA ASN A 25 -17.73 -6.07 12.17
C ASN A 25 -17.12 -5.48 10.89
N ALA A 26 -16.94 -4.16 10.83
CA ALA A 26 -16.42 -3.49 9.63
C ALA A 26 -15.05 -4.01 9.17
N PRO A 27 -14.01 -4.15 10.02
CA PRO A 27 -12.77 -4.82 9.64
C PRO A 27 -12.95 -6.27 9.21
N GLY A 28 -13.85 -7.01 9.86
CA GLY A 28 -14.19 -8.39 9.51
C GLY A 28 -14.72 -8.51 8.09
N ILE A 29 -15.67 -7.68 7.72
CA ILE A 29 -16.22 -7.60 6.36
C ILE A 29 -15.13 -7.18 5.36
N ALA A 30 -14.38 -6.12 5.67
CA ALA A 30 -13.34 -5.60 4.81
C ALA A 30 -12.22 -6.61 4.56
N GLY A 31 -11.91 -7.47 5.54
CA GLY A 31 -10.92 -8.54 5.39
C GLY A 31 -11.28 -9.55 4.31
N SER A 32 -12.57 -9.84 4.12
CA SER A 32 -13.05 -10.70 3.03
C SER A 32 -12.96 -10.04 1.64
N LEU A 33 -12.74 -8.73 1.59
CA LEU A 33 -12.57 -7.95 0.36
C LEU A 33 -11.10 -7.66 0.04
N CYS A 34 -10.17 -8.26 0.79
CA CYS A 34 -8.73 -8.15 0.55
C CYS A 34 -8.33 -8.76 -0.80
N GLY A 35 -7.43 -8.11 -1.50
CA GLY A 35 -6.93 -8.62 -2.77
C GLY A 35 -5.82 -7.77 -3.36
N GLY A 36 -5.49 -8.07 -4.60
CA GLY A 36 -4.47 -7.34 -5.36
C GLY A 36 -3.20 -8.14 -5.59
N SER A 37 -3.02 -8.59 -6.82
CA SER A 37 -1.81 -9.25 -7.29
C SER A 37 -0.71 -8.23 -7.53
N LEU A 38 0.56 -8.64 -7.32
CA LEU A 38 1.74 -7.83 -7.63
C LEU A 38 2.27 -8.04 -9.05
N ASP A 39 1.57 -8.81 -9.87
CA ASP A 39 2.04 -9.15 -11.21
C ASP A 39 2.22 -7.92 -12.11
N PHE A 40 1.40 -6.89 -11.91
CA PHE A 40 1.56 -5.59 -12.57
C PHE A 40 2.98 -4.98 -12.41
N ALA A 41 3.73 -5.41 -11.40
CA ALA A 41 5.09 -4.91 -11.15
C ALA A 41 6.15 -5.54 -12.06
N ARG A 42 5.80 -6.61 -12.79
CA ARG A 42 6.70 -7.35 -13.68
C ARG A 42 6.31 -7.26 -15.16
N GLY A 43 5.12 -6.79 -15.47
CA GLY A 43 4.58 -6.74 -16.82
C GLY A 43 3.97 -5.39 -17.15
N ASP A 44 3.07 -5.42 -18.10
CA ASP A 44 2.26 -4.28 -18.52
C ASP A 44 1.20 -3.92 -17.46
N GLY A 45 0.52 -2.82 -17.63
CA GLY A 45 -0.64 -2.48 -16.82
C GLY A 45 -0.33 -1.88 -15.45
N GLY A 46 0.78 -1.17 -15.29
CA GLY A 46 1.15 -0.47 -14.05
C GLY A 46 0.09 0.48 -13.47
N MET A 47 -0.91 0.86 -14.25
CA MET A 47 -2.06 1.65 -13.80
C MET A 47 -2.88 0.94 -12.71
N VAL A 48 -2.95 -0.40 -12.73
CA VAL A 48 -3.64 -1.24 -11.73
C VAL A 48 -3.14 -0.97 -10.31
N LYS A 49 -1.90 -0.57 -10.14
CA LYS A 49 -1.35 -0.18 -8.83
C LYS A 49 -2.18 0.91 -8.14
N ARG A 50 -2.69 1.87 -8.88
CA ARG A 50 -3.55 2.94 -8.35
C ARG A 50 -4.94 2.41 -8.00
N LEU A 51 -5.45 1.50 -8.82
CA LEU A 51 -6.73 0.83 -8.58
C LEU A 51 -6.70 0.04 -7.27
N HIS A 52 -5.60 -0.61 -6.92
CA HIS A 52 -5.49 -1.37 -5.66
C HIS A 52 -5.74 -0.49 -4.43
N LEU A 53 -5.18 0.74 -4.41
CA LEU A 53 -5.43 1.68 -3.31
C LEU A 53 -6.89 2.14 -3.29
N GLY A 54 -7.45 2.47 -4.47
CA GLY A 54 -8.86 2.84 -4.60
C GLY A 54 -9.80 1.73 -4.14
N ARG A 55 -9.55 0.48 -4.57
CA ARG A 55 -10.33 -0.69 -4.14
C ARG A 55 -10.24 -0.94 -2.64
N ALA A 56 -9.06 -0.77 -2.05
CA ALA A 56 -8.90 -0.91 -0.61
C ALA A 56 -9.74 0.12 0.17
N SER A 57 -9.77 1.37 -0.31
CA SER A 57 -10.59 2.43 0.29
C SER A 57 -12.07 2.17 0.10
N GLU A 58 -12.51 1.80 -1.12
CA GLU A 58 -13.89 1.45 -1.44
C GLU A 58 -14.38 0.26 -0.57
N ALA A 59 -13.58 -0.79 -0.47
CA ALA A 59 -13.90 -1.94 0.37
C ALA A 59 -14.09 -1.55 1.85
N GLY A 60 -13.28 -0.62 2.35
CA GLY A 60 -13.42 -0.09 3.71
C GLY A 60 -14.71 0.71 3.90
N VAL A 61 -15.08 1.54 2.93
CA VAL A 61 -16.34 2.31 2.97
C VAL A 61 -17.53 1.37 2.91
N LEU A 62 -17.54 0.41 1.99
CA LEU A 62 -18.60 -0.59 1.85
C LEU A 62 -18.77 -1.40 3.15
N ALA A 63 -17.66 -1.88 3.71
CA ALA A 63 -17.68 -2.65 4.95
C ALA A 63 -18.25 -1.86 6.13
N ALA A 64 -17.90 -0.58 6.26
CA ALA A 64 -18.44 0.28 7.30
C ALA A 64 -19.94 0.52 7.12
N SER A 65 -20.41 0.72 5.89
CA SER A 65 -21.83 0.90 5.58
C SER A 65 -22.63 -0.37 5.87
N LEU A 66 -22.15 -1.53 5.44
CA LEU A 66 -22.78 -2.82 5.74
C LEU A 66 -22.86 -3.09 7.25
N ALA A 67 -21.78 -2.79 7.98
CA ALA A 67 -21.78 -2.94 9.44
C ALA A 67 -22.76 -1.97 10.13
N ALA A 68 -22.97 -0.78 9.58
CA ALA A 68 -23.97 0.16 10.07
C ALA A 68 -25.39 -0.40 9.93
N ASP A 69 -25.65 -1.15 8.85
CA ASP A 69 -26.93 -1.81 8.57
C ASP A 69 -27.09 -3.17 9.28
N GLY A 70 -26.14 -3.52 10.17
CA GLY A 70 -26.21 -4.74 10.99
C GLY A 70 -25.60 -5.98 10.33
N PHE A 71 -24.88 -5.83 9.20
CA PHE A 71 -24.16 -6.95 8.60
C PHE A 71 -22.98 -7.37 9.49
N GLU A 72 -22.82 -8.67 9.72
CA GLU A 72 -21.80 -9.20 10.59
C GLU A 72 -20.55 -9.65 9.81
N GLY A 73 -19.38 -9.43 10.38
CA GLY A 73 -18.09 -9.90 9.88
C GLY A 73 -17.33 -10.71 10.93
N PRO A 74 -16.39 -11.60 10.50
CA PRO A 74 -15.62 -12.41 11.42
C PRO A 74 -14.76 -11.55 12.35
N ARG A 75 -14.93 -11.74 13.65
CA ARG A 75 -14.17 -10.99 14.66
C ARG A 75 -12.67 -11.32 14.66
N THR A 76 -12.34 -12.53 14.22
CA THR A 76 -10.96 -13.06 14.15
C THR A 76 -10.36 -12.91 12.76
N VAL A 77 -10.79 -11.91 12.00
CA VAL A 77 -10.35 -11.68 10.62
C VAL A 77 -8.83 -11.53 10.47
N LEU A 78 -8.14 -11.07 11.50
CA LEU A 78 -6.68 -10.94 11.52
C LEU A 78 -5.99 -12.25 11.90
N GLU A 79 -6.26 -12.75 13.09
CA GLU A 79 -5.53 -13.82 13.77
C GLU A 79 -6.15 -15.22 13.57
N GLY A 80 -7.36 -15.31 13.09
CA GLY A 80 -8.10 -16.56 12.92
C GLY A 80 -7.38 -17.60 12.06
N GLU A 81 -7.81 -18.85 12.10
CA GLU A 81 -7.20 -19.96 11.36
C GLU A 81 -7.08 -19.69 9.86
N PHE A 82 -8.09 -19.04 9.28
CA PHE A 82 -8.11 -18.57 7.88
C PHE A 82 -8.04 -17.03 7.81
N GLY A 83 -7.55 -16.38 8.87
CA GLY A 83 -7.42 -14.95 8.96
C GLY A 83 -6.27 -14.39 8.12
N PHE A 84 -6.28 -13.06 7.97
CA PHE A 84 -5.34 -12.34 7.10
C PHE A 84 -3.87 -12.70 7.37
N LEU A 85 -3.46 -12.73 8.64
CA LEU A 85 -2.06 -12.98 9.01
C LEU A 85 -1.59 -14.36 8.55
N LYS A 86 -2.41 -15.40 8.73
CA LYS A 86 -2.07 -16.76 8.31
C LYS A 86 -2.12 -16.97 6.81
N VAL A 87 -3.05 -16.31 6.11
CA VAL A 87 -3.20 -16.45 4.66
C VAL A 87 -2.13 -15.69 3.89
N PHE A 88 -1.72 -14.51 4.39
CA PHE A 88 -0.90 -13.59 3.60
C PHE A 88 0.50 -13.34 4.16
N CYS A 89 0.80 -13.76 5.38
CA CYS A 89 2.09 -13.54 6.01
C CYS A 89 2.82 -14.87 6.25
N THR A 90 4.09 -14.92 5.91
CA THR A 90 4.95 -16.06 6.25
C THR A 90 5.43 -16.02 7.69
N LYS A 91 5.54 -14.82 8.26
CA LYS A 91 5.88 -14.55 9.66
C LYS A 91 5.14 -13.31 10.11
N TRP A 92 4.66 -13.29 11.33
CA TRP A 92 4.02 -12.12 11.95
C TRP A 92 4.24 -12.12 13.45
N ASP A 93 4.01 -10.98 14.06
CA ASP A 93 3.99 -10.78 15.51
C ASP A 93 2.72 -9.96 15.83
N ASP A 94 1.78 -10.58 16.53
CA ASP A 94 0.49 -9.97 16.86
C ASP A 94 0.67 -8.72 17.73
N SER A 95 1.73 -8.65 18.53
CA SER A 95 2.03 -7.51 19.39
C SER A 95 2.29 -6.22 18.60
N GLU A 96 2.74 -6.33 17.36
CA GLU A 96 2.97 -5.18 16.46
C GLU A 96 1.67 -4.45 16.09
N LEU A 97 0.52 -5.15 16.14
CA LEU A 97 -0.77 -4.54 15.81
C LEU A 97 -1.21 -3.49 16.83
N THR A 98 -0.74 -3.61 18.06
CA THR A 98 -1.14 -2.73 19.15
C THR A 98 0.00 -1.93 19.77
N ARG A 99 1.24 -2.20 19.36
CA ARG A 99 2.43 -1.53 19.90
C ARG A 99 2.39 -0.03 19.66
N GLY A 100 2.48 0.75 20.72
CA GLY A 100 2.56 2.22 20.65
C GLY A 100 1.30 2.91 20.14
N LEU A 101 0.14 2.26 20.18
CA LEU A 101 -1.12 2.88 19.78
C LEU A 101 -1.40 4.14 20.63
N GLY A 102 -1.63 5.26 19.94
CA GLY A 102 -1.85 6.55 20.59
C GLY A 102 -0.58 7.32 20.96
N GLU A 103 0.60 6.69 20.92
CA GLU A 103 1.90 7.29 21.27
C GLU A 103 2.83 7.40 20.07
N ALA A 104 2.92 6.36 19.24
CA ALA A 104 3.79 6.30 18.08
C ALA A 104 2.97 6.44 16.77
N PHE A 105 3.28 7.45 15.98
CA PHE A 105 2.61 7.69 14.69
C PHE A 105 3.57 7.40 13.54
N VAL A 106 3.39 6.26 12.87
CA VAL A 106 4.25 5.81 11.75
C VAL A 106 4.29 6.82 10.60
N VAL A 107 3.27 7.67 10.45
CA VAL A 107 3.26 8.72 9.44
C VAL A 107 4.47 9.67 9.55
N SER A 108 4.98 9.89 10.75
CA SER A 108 6.17 10.73 10.98
C SER A 108 7.48 10.15 10.41
N THR A 109 7.51 8.83 10.16
CA THR A 109 8.65 8.12 9.56
C THR A 109 8.46 7.88 8.06
N THR A 110 7.36 8.33 7.48
CA THR A 110 7.05 8.14 6.06
C THR A 110 7.96 9.00 5.20
N VAL A 111 8.61 8.38 4.23
CA VAL A 111 9.49 9.08 3.29
C VAL A 111 8.67 9.84 2.25
N LEU A 112 8.91 11.15 2.16
CA LEU A 112 8.38 11.99 1.09
C LEU A 112 9.23 11.80 -0.17
N LYS A 113 8.59 11.45 -1.27
CA LYS A 113 9.26 11.27 -2.55
C LYS A 113 9.55 12.61 -3.21
N ARG A 114 10.80 12.83 -3.59
CA ARG A 114 11.21 14.00 -4.36
C ARG A 114 10.76 13.92 -5.82
N TYR A 115 10.65 12.70 -6.36
CA TYR A 115 10.26 12.44 -7.75
C TYR A 115 9.01 11.56 -7.78
N PRO A 116 8.10 11.74 -8.74
CA PRO A 116 6.87 10.96 -8.86
C PRO A 116 7.11 9.56 -9.47
N CYS A 117 8.09 8.84 -8.92
CA CYS A 117 8.48 7.51 -9.40
C CYS A 117 8.69 6.53 -8.22
N HIS A 118 9.13 5.31 -8.52
CA HIS A 118 9.48 4.34 -7.48
C HIS A 118 10.71 4.82 -6.69
N ALA A 119 10.71 4.62 -5.37
CA ALA A 119 11.78 5.13 -4.49
C ALA A 119 13.18 4.64 -4.88
N THR A 120 13.32 3.41 -5.39
CA THR A 120 14.60 2.87 -5.85
C THR A 120 15.17 3.58 -7.08
N ALA A 121 14.34 4.30 -7.84
CA ALA A 121 14.78 5.06 -9.01
C ALA A 121 15.27 6.47 -8.66
N HIS A 122 15.06 6.96 -7.45
CA HIS A 122 15.39 8.35 -7.08
C HIS A 122 16.87 8.66 -7.24
N ALA A 123 17.77 7.73 -6.86
CA ALA A 123 19.20 7.92 -7.01
C ALA A 123 19.61 8.05 -8.48
N ALA A 124 19.08 7.19 -9.35
CA ALA A 124 19.35 7.24 -10.79
C ALA A 124 18.81 8.54 -11.42
N VAL A 125 17.57 8.93 -11.10
CA VAL A 125 17.00 10.20 -11.57
C VAL A 125 17.85 11.38 -11.11
N ARG A 126 18.31 11.37 -9.86
CA ARG A 126 19.17 12.42 -9.33
C ARG A 126 20.49 12.49 -10.07
N ALA A 127 21.17 11.35 -10.27
CA ALA A 127 22.45 11.29 -10.98
C ALA A 127 22.34 11.83 -12.41
N VAL A 128 21.30 11.45 -13.16
CA VAL A 128 21.09 11.96 -14.52
C VAL A 128 20.86 13.47 -14.51
N ARG A 129 20.12 14.00 -13.54
CA ARG A 129 19.89 15.45 -13.42
C ARG A 129 21.14 16.22 -13.06
N ASP A 130 22.00 15.66 -12.22
CA ASP A 130 23.27 16.29 -11.86
C ASP A 130 24.22 16.30 -13.05
N LEU A 131 24.32 15.21 -13.81
CA LEU A 131 25.08 15.14 -15.07
C LEU A 131 24.53 16.14 -16.12
N GLN A 132 23.22 16.25 -16.23
CA GLN A 132 22.58 17.22 -17.12
C GLN A 132 22.93 18.66 -16.74
N ALA A 133 22.96 18.98 -15.44
CA ALA A 133 23.33 20.30 -14.97
C ALA A 133 24.83 20.60 -15.20
N GLU A 134 25.71 19.60 -15.07
CA GLU A 134 27.15 19.73 -15.24
C GLU A 134 27.55 19.86 -16.72
N HIS A 135 26.93 19.06 -17.61
CA HIS A 135 27.34 18.95 -19.01
C HIS A 135 26.40 19.64 -20.01
N GLY A 136 25.26 20.19 -19.57
CA GLY A 136 24.37 20.99 -20.38
C GLY A 136 23.61 20.25 -21.49
N PHE A 137 23.51 18.91 -21.44
CA PHE A 137 22.81 18.14 -22.46
C PHE A 137 21.29 18.18 -22.28
N SER A 138 20.52 17.94 -23.37
CA SER A 138 19.07 17.78 -23.37
C SER A 138 18.68 16.32 -23.59
N GLY A 139 17.42 15.96 -23.25
CA GLY A 139 16.91 14.59 -23.39
C GLY A 139 17.15 13.96 -24.76
N PRO A 140 16.86 14.66 -25.90
CA PRO A 140 17.10 14.12 -27.25
C PRO A 140 18.56 13.80 -27.59
N GLN A 141 19.53 14.29 -26.81
CA GLN A 141 20.94 14.02 -27.01
C GLN A 141 21.43 12.78 -26.24
N VAL A 142 20.55 12.16 -25.44
CA VAL A 142 20.86 10.97 -24.66
C VAL A 142 20.53 9.73 -25.47
N GLU A 143 21.56 8.98 -25.89
CA GLU A 143 21.39 7.72 -26.62
C GLU A 143 21.07 6.56 -25.69
N ALA A 144 21.74 6.49 -24.55
CA ALA A 144 21.54 5.41 -23.57
C ALA A 144 21.86 5.86 -22.15
N ILE A 145 21.18 5.24 -21.19
CA ILE A 145 21.44 5.40 -19.75
C ILE A 145 21.72 4.03 -19.15
N THR A 146 22.91 3.83 -18.60
CA THR A 146 23.24 2.61 -17.86
C THR A 146 23.27 2.92 -16.37
N VAL A 147 22.46 2.21 -15.60
CA VAL A 147 22.42 2.33 -14.14
C VAL A 147 23.01 1.07 -13.52
N THR A 148 24.14 1.24 -12.83
CA THR A 148 24.74 0.16 -12.02
C THR A 148 24.25 0.27 -10.59
N GLY A 149 23.74 -0.81 -10.03
CA GLY A 149 23.16 -0.82 -8.69
C GLY A 149 23.17 -2.20 -8.05
N THR A 150 22.57 -2.29 -6.86
CA THR A 150 22.37 -3.58 -6.20
C THR A 150 21.38 -4.45 -6.97
N GLU A 151 21.46 -5.78 -6.80
CA GLU A 151 20.54 -6.77 -7.40
C GLU A 151 19.06 -6.36 -7.25
N ARG A 152 18.69 -5.86 -6.08
CA ARG A 152 17.33 -5.38 -5.80
C ARG A 152 16.87 -4.23 -6.71
N ILE A 153 17.79 -3.43 -7.25
CA ILE A 153 17.49 -2.34 -8.20
C ILE A 153 17.43 -2.91 -9.62
N VAL A 154 18.33 -3.82 -9.95
CA VAL A 154 18.47 -4.40 -11.29
C VAL A 154 17.33 -5.38 -11.62
N GLU A 155 16.89 -6.18 -10.65
CA GLU A 155 15.78 -7.13 -10.82
C GLU A 155 14.41 -6.47 -11.09
N ARG A 156 14.24 -5.21 -10.71
CA ARG A 156 13.01 -4.44 -10.97
C ARG A 156 13.08 -3.73 -12.33
N ARG A 157 13.43 -4.46 -13.37
CA ARG A 157 13.31 -3.98 -14.76
C ARG A 157 11.84 -3.73 -15.07
N GLN A 158 11.39 -2.51 -14.85
CA GLN A 158 10.20 -2.01 -15.54
C GLN A 158 10.69 -1.34 -16.81
N PRO A 159 10.21 -1.76 -17.99
CA PRO A 159 10.38 -0.94 -19.17
C PRO A 159 9.69 0.40 -18.89
N TRP A 160 10.45 1.46 -18.90
CA TRP A 160 9.92 2.81 -18.83
C TRP A 160 9.33 3.14 -20.21
N GLN A 161 8.02 3.17 -20.30
CA GLN A 161 7.30 3.73 -21.43
C GLN A 161 6.96 5.18 -21.15
#